data_6e0519af0f8dc5fcd7eeb842d13d0cfc
#
_entry.id   6e0519af0f8dc5fcd7eeb842d13d0cfc
#
_cell.length_a   1.000
_cell.length_b   1.000
_cell.length_c   1.000
_cell.angle_alpha   90.00
_cell.angle_beta   90.00
_cell.angle_gamma   90.00
#
_symmetry.space_group_name_H-M   'P 1'
#
loop_
_entity.id
_entity.type
_entity.pdbx_description
1 polymer ?
#
loop_
_entity_poly.entity_id
_entity_poly.type
_entity_poly.pdbx_seq_one_letter_code
_entity_poly.pdbx_strand_id
1 'polypeptide(L)'
;MKKIISSLLICMLAAVCLFTGCSKAKGLKVKDSSGNDRVLVTDENGKPVYDEAGNIVVVDTDEKGKAKKDENGEQATNAIALDYLLVSGKNAYCRYFTFTQPSGYDMSAVGTAITLTKGDETIDIIYDTEKSVDDKSADIGEVITSLKAQGFNPEVNDETKTLCGEDAKFTEIKVSANGKEAFIVSALFEKNGVTYACTYKTSKAGANTGDFESIVNSISFR
;
A
#
# COMPACT_ATOMS: atom_id res chain seq x y z
N MET A 1 37.26 -12.73 5.53
CA MET A 1 36.33 -13.70 6.14
C MET A 1 34.89 -13.18 6.35
N LYS A 2 34.56 -11.87 6.12
CA LYS A 2 33.19 -11.33 6.30
C LYS A 2 32.28 -11.42 5.06
N LYS A 3 32.80 -11.74 3.88
CA LYS A 3 32.02 -11.81 2.63
C LYS A 3 31.42 -13.21 2.32
N ILE A 4 31.79 -14.23 3.06
CA ILE A 4 31.33 -15.61 2.80
C ILE A 4 30.05 -15.95 3.62
N ILE A 5 29.83 -15.21 4.73
CA ILE A 5 28.67 -15.47 5.60
C ILE A 5 27.37 -14.91 5.03
N SER A 6 27.43 -13.81 4.27
CA SER A 6 26.23 -13.19 3.65
C SER A 6 25.64 -14.06 2.54
N SER A 7 26.47 -14.78 1.78
CA SER A 7 26.01 -15.66 0.71
C SER A 7 25.33 -16.95 1.23
N LEU A 8 25.72 -17.41 2.44
CA LEU A 8 25.17 -18.63 3.03
C LEU A 8 23.77 -18.42 3.65
N LEU A 9 23.47 -17.18 4.09
CA LEU A 9 22.15 -16.88 4.69
C LEU A 9 21.03 -16.81 3.63
N ILE A 10 21.36 -16.39 2.41
CA ILE A 10 20.41 -16.39 1.27
C ILE A 10 20.09 -17.81 0.83
N CYS A 11 21.06 -18.75 0.90
CA CYS A 11 20.84 -20.14 0.53
C CYS A 11 19.99 -20.94 1.55
N MET A 12 19.94 -20.53 2.83
CA MET A 12 19.12 -21.25 3.83
C MET A 12 17.63 -20.91 3.78
N LEU A 13 17.24 -19.77 3.23
CA LEU A 13 15.82 -19.41 3.03
C LEU A 13 15.19 -20.05 1.79
N ALA A 14 16.00 -20.49 0.83
CA ALA A 14 15.53 -21.13 -0.39
C ALA A 14 15.25 -22.66 -0.27
N ALA A 15 15.61 -23.29 0.85
CA ALA A 15 15.62 -24.75 0.99
C ALA A 15 14.25 -25.40 1.27
N VAL A 16 13.13 -24.69 1.26
CA VAL A 16 11.81 -25.27 1.64
C VAL A 16 10.94 -25.68 0.45
N CYS A 17 11.40 -25.51 -0.80
CA CYS A 17 10.57 -25.86 -1.97
C CYS A 17 11.16 -26.99 -2.83
N LEU A 18 11.63 -28.09 -2.23
CA LEU A 18 12.00 -29.29 -3.00
C LEU A 18 10.77 -30.17 -3.24
N PHE A 19 10.03 -29.91 -4.33
CA PHE A 19 9.20 -30.93 -4.96
C PHE A 19 9.42 -30.95 -6.48
N THR A 20 9.99 -32.06 -6.93
CA THR A 20 10.21 -32.43 -8.32
C THR A 20 8.89 -32.60 -9.08
N GLY A 21 8.78 -31.91 -10.19
CA GLY A 21 7.67 -32.05 -11.15
C GLY A 21 7.62 -30.86 -12.08
N CYS A 22 7.39 -31.06 -13.38
CA CYS A 22 7.09 -30.01 -14.37
C CYS A 22 5.90 -29.18 -13.93
N SER A 23 6.06 -28.23 -13.01
CA SER A 23 4.96 -27.53 -12.39
C SER A 23 5.06 -26.04 -12.69
N LYS A 24 3.90 -25.43 -12.93
CA LYS A 24 3.72 -23.98 -12.94
C LYS A 24 4.44 -23.38 -11.74
N ALA A 25 5.04 -22.19 -11.90
CA ALA A 25 5.69 -21.48 -10.82
C ALA A 25 4.81 -21.43 -9.57
N LYS A 26 5.36 -21.84 -8.43
CA LYS A 26 4.64 -21.82 -7.14
C LYS A 26 4.91 -20.49 -6.45
N GLY A 27 3.87 -19.88 -5.95
CA GLY A 27 3.94 -18.60 -5.24
C GLY A 27 2.64 -17.80 -5.38
N LEU A 28 2.67 -16.58 -4.91
CA LEU A 28 1.54 -15.68 -4.96
C LEU A 28 1.48 -15.02 -6.34
N LYS A 29 0.39 -15.27 -7.08
CA LYS A 29 0.18 -14.65 -8.39
C LYS A 29 -0.27 -13.21 -8.24
N VAL A 30 0.37 -12.32 -8.96
CA VAL A 30 0.06 -10.89 -9.02
C VAL A 30 0.16 -10.40 -10.46
N LYS A 31 -0.37 -9.21 -10.72
CA LYS A 31 -0.14 -8.49 -11.98
C LYS A 31 0.82 -7.33 -11.75
N ASP A 32 1.78 -7.16 -12.67
CA ASP A 32 2.64 -5.99 -12.67
C ASP A 32 1.93 -4.75 -13.27
N SER A 33 2.57 -3.59 -13.23
CA SER A 33 2.05 -2.33 -13.76
C SER A 33 1.72 -2.38 -15.27
N SER A 34 2.33 -3.32 -15.99
CA SER A 34 2.07 -3.56 -17.43
C SER A 34 0.96 -4.59 -17.64
N GLY A 35 0.35 -5.12 -16.56
CA GLY A 35 -0.69 -6.14 -16.61
C GLY A 35 -0.16 -7.56 -16.81
N ASN A 36 1.16 -7.78 -16.78
CA ASN A 36 1.74 -9.12 -16.91
C ASN A 36 1.57 -9.90 -15.61
N ASP A 37 1.31 -11.20 -15.75
CA ASP A 37 1.27 -12.08 -14.58
C ASP A 37 2.69 -12.30 -14.05
N ARG A 38 2.87 -12.10 -12.74
CA ARG A 38 4.09 -12.38 -11.97
C ARG A 38 3.77 -13.38 -10.88
N VAL A 39 4.79 -14.08 -10.43
CA VAL A 39 4.67 -15.00 -9.30
C VAL A 39 5.65 -14.55 -8.24
N LEU A 40 5.14 -14.08 -7.10
CA LEU A 40 5.96 -13.67 -5.97
C LEU A 40 6.49 -14.91 -5.24
N VAL A 41 7.77 -14.86 -4.85
CA VAL A 41 8.29 -15.79 -3.86
C VAL A 41 7.67 -15.46 -2.50
N THR A 42 7.22 -16.49 -1.79
CA THR A 42 6.62 -16.33 -0.47
C THR A 42 7.41 -17.11 0.58
N ASP A 43 7.40 -16.61 1.80
CA ASP A 43 7.89 -17.33 2.97
C ASP A 43 6.94 -18.49 3.34
N GLU A 44 7.25 -19.20 4.41
CA GLU A 44 6.45 -20.31 4.95
C GLU A 44 5.04 -19.88 5.40
N ASN A 45 4.85 -18.58 5.71
CA ASN A 45 3.58 -17.98 6.10
C ASN A 45 2.78 -17.43 4.90
N GLY A 46 3.29 -17.62 3.66
CA GLY A 46 2.67 -17.11 2.44
C GLY A 46 2.85 -15.60 2.21
N LYS A 47 3.74 -14.95 2.96
CA LYS A 47 4.06 -13.52 2.78
C LYS A 47 5.14 -13.36 1.71
N PRO A 48 5.08 -12.29 0.90
CA PRO A 48 6.11 -12.00 -0.08
C PRO A 48 7.50 -11.85 0.56
N VAL A 49 8.51 -12.39 -0.12
CA VAL A 49 9.93 -12.23 0.25
C VAL A 49 10.48 -10.98 -0.42
N TYR A 50 11.35 -10.27 0.28
CA TYR A 50 12.02 -9.05 -0.18
C TYR A 50 13.52 -9.21 -0.03
N ASP A 51 14.29 -8.56 -0.90
CA ASP A 51 15.74 -8.45 -0.76
C ASP A 51 16.15 -7.38 0.27
N GLU A 52 17.45 -7.23 0.51
CA GLU A 52 18.00 -6.24 1.45
C GLU A 52 17.70 -4.78 1.04
N ALA A 53 17.44 -4.52 -0.25
CA ALA A 53 17.08 -3.21 -0.77
C ALA A 53 15.55 -2.94 -0.73
N GLY A 54 14.77 -3.90 -0.21
CA GLY A 54 13.32 -3.81 -0.14
C GLY A 54 12.61 -4.13 -1.47
N ASN A 55 13.33 -4.67 -2.47
CA ASN A 55 12.70 -5.11 -3.71
C ASN A 55 12.00 -6.45 -3.49
N ILE A 56 10.86 -6.65 -4.16
CA ILE A 56 10.13 -7.91 -4.04
C ILE A 56 10.79 -8.98 -4.89
N VAL A 57 10.89 -10.20 -4.34
CA VAL A 57 11.46 -11.35 -5.06
C VAL A 57 10.37 -12.04 -5.86
N VAL A 58 10.59 -12.16 -7.18
CA VAL A 58 9.69 -12.85 -8.10
C VAL A 58 10.34 -14.10 -8.68
N VAL A 59 9.52 -15.05 -9.05
CA VAL A 59 9.96 -16.23 -9.81
C VAL A 59 10.22 -15.81 -11.26
N ASP A 60 11.39 -16.12 -11.78
CA ASP A 60 11.67 -15.93 -13.20
C ASP A 60 10.92 -17.01 -14.02
N THR A 61 10.13 -16.56 -14.98
CA THR A 61 9.29 -17.44 -15.79
C THR A 61 9.60 -17.30 -17.29
N ASP A 62 9.36 -18.36 -18.04
CA ASP A 62 9.35 -18.32 -19.48
C ASP A 62 8.03 -17.66 -20.01
N GLU A 63 7.92 -17.50 -21.32
CA GLU A 63 6.74 -16.91 -21.99
C GLU A 63 5.44 -17.70 -21.74
N LYS A 64 5.53 -18.95 -21.28
CA LYS A 64 4.39 -19.81 -20.95
C LYS A 64 4.07 -19.81 -19.45
N GLY A 65 4.74 -18.97 -18.66
CA GLY A 65 4.58 -18.89 -17.20
C GLY A 65 5.17 -20.07 -16.43
N LYS A 66 6.06 -20.85 -17.06
CA LYS A 66 6.79 -21.94 -16.39
C LYS A 66 8.04 -21.37 -15.73
N ALA A 67 8.29 -21.77 -14.48
CA ALA A 67 9.47 -21.35 -13.75
C ALA A 67 10.75 -21.78 -14.48
N LYS A 68 11.66 -20.85 -14.69
CA LYS A 68 13.01 -21.13 -15.15
C LYS A 68 13.81 -21.75 -14.00
N LYS A 69 14.88 -22.44 -14.36
CA LYS A 69 15.83 -23.01 -13.40
C LYS A 69 17.16 -22.28 -13.48
N ASP A 70 17.80 -22.12 -12.35
CA ASP A 70 19.16 -21.62 -12.24
C ASP A 70 20.20 -22.71 -12.56
N GLU A 71 21.48 -22.39 -12.43
CA GLU A 71 22.60 -23.28 -12.68
C GLU A 71 22.61 -24.51 -11.76
N ASN A 72 21.96 -24.42 -10.60
CA ASN A 72 21.86 -25.52 -9.64
C ASN A 72 20.59 -26.37 -9.85
N GLY A 73 19.77 -26.03 -10.84
CA GLY A 73 18.50 -26.70 -11.10
C GLY A 73 17.35 -26.27 -10.17
N GLU A 74 17.57 -25.25 -9.34
CA GLU A 74 16.56 -24.65 -8.50
C GLU A 74 15.72 -23.61 -9.27
N GLN A 75 14.62 -23.14 -8.68
CA GLN A 75 13.76 -22.15 -9.29
C GLN A 75 14.49 -20.80 -9.35
N ALA A 76 14.73 -20.30 -10.56
CA ALA A 76 15.36 -18.99 -10.74
C ALA A 76 14.45 -17.87 -10.22
N THR A 77 15.05 -16.90 -9.54
CA THR A 77 14.35 -15.75 -8.98
C THR A 77 15.03 -14.46 -9.39
N ASN A 78 14.26 -13.38 -9.41
CA ASN A 78 14.76 -12.03 -9.66
C ASN A 78 14.09 -11.06 -8.67
N ALA A 79 14.78 -9.97 -8.32
CA ALA A 79 14.23 -8.92 -7.49
C ALA A 79 13.76 -7.76 -8.38
N ILE A 80 12.55 -7.28 -8.14
CA ILE A 80 11.98 -6.12 -8.84
C ILE A 80 11.65 -5.00 -7.86
N ALA A 81 12.07 -3.78 -8.18
CA ALA A 81 11.64 -2.60 -7.46
C ALA A 81 10.16 -2.36 -7.73
N LEU A 82 9.36 -2.34 -6.67
CA LEU A 82 7.93 -2.13 -6.73
C LEU A 82 7.59 -0.74 -6.23
N ASP A 83 7.59 0.21 -7.15
CA ASP A 83 7.13 1.58 -6.89
C ASP A 83 5.62 1.75 -7.14
N TYR A 84 4.88 0.65 -7.20
CA TYR A 84 3.43 0.61 -7.34
C TYR A 84 2.85 -0.56 -6.53
N LEU A 85 1.56 -0.50 -6.28
CA LEU A 85 0.85 -1.50 -5.50
C LEU A 85 0.50 -2.74 -6.31
N LEU A 86 0.73 -3.90 -5.72
CA LEU A 86 0.23 -5.19 -6.19
C LEU A 86 -0.89 -5.66 -5.28
N VAL A 87 -1.95 -6.20 -5.85
CA VAL A 87 -3.06 -6.78 -5.08
C VAL A 87 -3.12 -8.28 -5.31
N SER A 88 -3.25 -9.03 -4.23
CA SER A 88 -3.58 -10.45 -4.28
C SER A 88 -4.56 -10.80 -3.17
N GLY A 89 -5.75 -11.22 -3.57
CA GLY A 89 -6.85 -11.47 -2.63
C GLY A 89 -7.18 -10.19 -1.84
N LYS A 90 -7.06 -10.28 -0.52
CA LYS A 90 -7.33 -9.16 0.40
C LYS A 90 -6.09 -8.34 0.77
N ASN A 91 -4.96 -8.56 0.12
CA ASN A 91 -3.71 -7.89 0.49
C ASN A 91 -3.19 -7.03 -0.64
N ALA A 92 -2.69 -5.84 -0.29
CA ALA A 92 -1.91 -4.97 -1.15
C ALA A 92 -0.46 -4.96 -0.67
N TYR A 93 0.47 -4.97 -1.62
CA TYR A 93 1.91 -5.04 -1.37
C TYR A 93 2.62 -4.00 -2.20
N CYS A 94 3.57 -3.32 -1.60
CA CYS A 94 4.57 -2.52 -2.30
C CYS A 94 5.91 -2.57 -1.56
N ARG A 95 6.89 -1.84 -2.07
CA ARG A 95 8.22 -1.74 -1.46
C ARG A 95 8.21 -1.19 -0.04
N TYR A 96 7.26 -0.32 0.29
CA TYR A 96 7.27 0.48 1.52
C TYR A 96 6.40 -0.10 2.63
N PHE A 97 5.35 -0.83 2.26
CA PHE A 97 4.40 -1.38 3.23
C PHE A 97 3.61 -2.55 2.66
N THR A 98 2.92 -3.23 3.55
CA THR A 98 1.83 -4.15 3.20
C THR A 98 0.54 -3.67 3.86
N PHE A 99 -0.58 -3.92 3.20
CA PHE A 99 -1.89 -3.56 3.71
C PHE A 99 -2.88 -4.70 3.51
N THR A 100 -3.68 -4.99 4.53
CA THR A 100 -4.74 -6.00 4.45
C THR A 100 -6.09 -5.30 4.46
N GLN A 101 -6.93 -5.64 3.48
CA GLN A 101 -8.30 -5.13 3.36
C GLN A 101 -9.07 -5.33 4.66
N PRO A 102 -9.60 -4.26 5.27
CA PRO A 102 -10.43 -4.36 6.47
C PRO A 102 -11.77 -5.08 6.18
N SER A 103 -12.33 -5.72 7.20
CA SER A 103 -13.63 -6.35 7.07
C SER A 103 -14.72 -5.34 6.72
N GLY A 104 -15.57 -5.68 5.78
CA GLY A 104 -16.69 -4.85 5.35
C GLY A 104 -16.35 -3.77 4.34
N TYR A 105 -15.08 -3.62 3.94
CA TYR A 105 -14.66 -2.75 2.86
C TYR A 105 -14.34 -3.56 1.60
N ASP A 106 -14.64 -2.99 0.44
CA ASP A 106 -14.07 -3.42 -0.83
C ASP A 106 -12.77 -2.64 -1.08
N MET A 107 -11.75 -3.30 -1.63
CA MET A 107 -10.44 -2.70 -1.88
C MET A 107 -10.08 -2.75 -3.36
N SER A 108 -9.62 -1.63 -3.88
CA SER A 108 -8.92 -1.53 -5.16
C SER A 108 -7.59 -0.84 -4.97
N ALA A 109 -6.63 -1.11 -5.86
CA ALA A 109 -5.35 -0.40 -5.87
C ALA A 109 -4.92 -0.09 -7.29
N VAL A 110 -4.49 1.17 -7.52
CA VAL A 110 -4.00 1.66 -8.81
C VAL A 110 -2.80 2.57 -8.58
N GLY A 111 -1.68 2.27 -9.24
CA GLY A 111 -0.44 3.03 -9.05
C GLY A 111 0.01 3.00 -7.59
N THR A 112 0.06 4.17 -6.94
CA THR A 112 0.46 4.34 -5.54
C THR A 112 -0.73 4.50 -4.58
N ALA A 113 -1.97 4.31 -5.06
CA ALA A 113 -3.18 4.53 -4.29
C ALA A 113 -3.93 3.23 -3.98
N ILE A 114 -4.35 3.06 -2.74
CA ILE A 114 -5.38 2.10 -2.30
C ILE A 114 -6.65 2.88 -2.07
N THR A 115 -7.77 2.40 -2.61
CA THR A 115 -9.10 2.92 -2.33
C THR A 115 -9.94 1.82 -1.67
N LEU A 116 -10.49 2.14 -0.50
CA LEU A 116 -11.42 1.30 0.24
C LEU A 116 -12.80 1.92 0.14
N THR A 117 -13.83 1.11 -0.11
CA THR A 117 -15.22 1.58 -0.18
C THR A 117 -16.14 0.74 0.69
N LYS A 118 -17.10 1.39 1.38
CA LYS A 118 -18.11 0.75 2.20
C LYS A 118 -19.37 1.62 2.22
N GLY A 119 -20.33 1.30 1.35
CA GLY A 119 -21.51 2.14 1.15
C GLY A 119 -21.12 3.50 0.58
N ASP A 120 -21.38 4.57 1.35
CA ASP A 120 -21.01 5.96 1.01
C ASP A 120 -19.65 6.41 1.60
N GLU A 121 -18.98 5.52 2.29
CA GLU A 121 -17.66 5.77 2.86
C GLU A 121 -16.56 5.40 1.85
N THR A 122 -15.58 6.27 1.71
CA THR A 122 -14.38 6.02 0.90
C THR A 122 -13.14 6.39 1.71
N ILE A 123 -12.15 5.51 1.73
CA ILE A 123 -10.84 5.79 2.30
C ILE A 123 -9.80 5.60 1.20
N ASP A 124 -9.03 6.63 0.93
CA ASP A 124 -7.88 6.58 0.04
C ASP A 124 -6.60 6.58 0.88
N ILE A 125 -5.67 5.68 0.59
CA ILE A 125 -4.31 5.62 1.15
C ILE A 125 -3.36 5.77 -0.03
N ILE A 126 -2.64 6.90 -0.09
CA ILE A 126 -1.73 7.23 -1.17
C ILE A 126 -0.34 7.40 -0.57
N TYR A 127 0.68 6.82 -1.17
CA TYR A 127 2.07 7.13 -0.85
C TYR A 127 2.74 7.88 -2.00
N ASP A 128 3.71 8.70 -1.63
CA ASP A 128 4.43 9.57 -2.55
C ASP A 128 5.89 9.67 -2.10
N THR A 129 6.81 9.46 -3.03
CA THR A 129 8.26 9.53 -2.77
C THR A 129 8.89 10.85 -3.22
N GLU A 130 8.11 11.71 -3.87
CA GLU A 130 8.57 12.96 -4.45
C GLU A 130 8.01 14.18 -3.72
N LYS A 131 6.75 14.10 -3.26
CA LYS A 131 6.07 15.19 -2.56
C LYS A 131 6.22 15.07 -1.05
N SER A 132 6.49 16.19 -0.39
CA SER A 132 6.53 16.31 1.07
C SER A 132 5.13 16.37 1.70
N VAL A 133 5.07 16.26 3.03
CA VAL A 133 3.84 16.52 3.81
C VAL A 133 3.33 17.93 3.57
N ASP A 134 4.23 18.92 3.40
CA ASP A 134 3.84 20.32 3.18
C ASP A 134 3.23 20.50 1.78
N ASP A 135 3.77 19.85 0.75
CA ASP A 135 3.18 19.87 -0.60
C ASP A 135 1.77 19.27 -0.59
N LYS A 136 1.57 18.13 0.09
CA LYS A 136 0.25 17.50 0.22
C LYS A 136 -0.72 18.34 1.07
N SER A 137 -0.22 19.07 2.05
CA SER A 137 -1.01 20.01 2.85
C SER A 137 -1.50 21.18 2.00
N ALA A 138 -0.68 21.67 1.07
CA ALA A 138 -1.07 22.70 0.11
C ALA A 138 -2.19 22.20 -0.82
N ASP A 139 -2.12 20.96 -1.31
CA ASP A 139 -3.18 20.33 -2.12
C ASP A 139 -4.56 20.36 -1.36
N ILE A 140 -4.55 20.11 -0.04
CA ILE A 140 -5.77 20.22 0.80
C ILE A 140 -6.27 21.66 0.89
N GLY A 141 -5.37 22.62 1.05
CA GLY A 141 -5.69 24.05 1.03
C GLY A 141 -6.38 24.49 -0.27
N GLU A 142 -5.95 23.94 -1.40
CA GLU A 142 -6.61 24.18 -2.71
C GLU A 142 -8.02 23.59 -2.76
N VAL A 143 -8.25 22.41 -2.18
CA VAL A 143 -9.59 21.81 -2.06
C VAL A 143 -10.50 22.73 -1.26
N ILE A 144 -10.06 23.23 -0.10
CA ILE A 144 -10.82 24.15 0.74
C ILE A 144 -11.15 25.45 -0.02
N THR A 145 -10.16 25.99 -0.74
CA THR A 145 -10.32 27.20 -1.55
C THR A 145 -11.34 26.98 -2.66
N SER A 146 -11.28 25.85 -3.34
CA SER A 146 -12.23 25.46 -4.40
C SER A 146 -13.66 25.33 -3.86
N LEU A 147 -13.84 24.73 -2.69
CA LEU A 147 -15.16 24.63 -2.03
C LEU A 147 -15.74 26.01 -1.76
N LYS A 148 -14.94 26.94 -1.20
CA LYS A 148 -15.34 28.32 -0.95
C LYS A 148 -15.73 29.07 -2.24
N ALA A 149 -14.96 28.88 -3.30
CA ALA A 149 -15.24 29.49 -4.62
C ALA A 149 -16.56 28.97 -5.22
N GLN A 150 -16.98 27.74 -4.90
CA GLN A 150 -18.25 27.15 -5.30
C GLN A 150 -19.43 27.60 -4.40
N GLY A 151 -19.20 28.46 -3.42
CA GLY A 151 -20.23 29.00 -2.52
C GLY A 151 -20.50 28.12 -1.29
N PHE A 152 -19.68 27.11 -1.03
CA PHE A 152 -19.74 26.36 0.23
C PHE A 152 -19.03 27.13 1.34
N ASN A 153 -19.42 26.88 2.58
CA ASN A 153 -18.74 27.40 3.77
C ASN A 153 -18.20 26.22 4.58
N PRO A 154 -17.02 25.67 4.23
CA PRO A 154 -16.45 24.54 4.96
C PRO A 154 -16.01 24.95 6.37
N GLU A 155 -16.40 24.17 7.35
CA GLU A 155 -15.81 24.19 8.69
C GLU A 155 -14.54 23.33 8.66
N VAL A 156 -13.40 23.90 9.06
CA VAL A 156 -12.11 23.24 9.03
C VAL A 156 -11.55 23.17 10.43
N ASN A 157 -11.12 21.99 10.84
CA ASN A 157 -10.43 21.75 12.09
C ASN A 157 -9.10 21.04 11.82
N ASP A 158 -8.01 21.68 12.23
CA ASP A 158 -6.66 21.16 12.07
C ASP A 158 -6.09 20.76 13.44
N GLU A 159 -5.54 19.58 13.52
CA GLU A 159 -4.86 19.08 14.70
C GLU A 159 -3.65 18.19 14.33
N THR A 160 -2.83 17.87 15.31
CA THR A 160 -1.78 16.85 15.16
C THR A 160 -2.21 15.59 15.91
N LYS A 161 -2.17 14.45 15.25
CA LYS A 161 -2.42 13.13 15.84
C LYS A 161 -1.24 12.20 15.61
N THR A 162 -1.05 11.26 16.52
CA THR A 162 -0.09 10.18 16.30
C THR A 162 -0.74 9.05 15.52
N LEU A 163 -0.30 8.84 14.28
CA LEU A 163 -0.73 7.73 13.42
C LEU A 163 0.49 6.94 12.96
N CYS A 164 0.41 5.62 13.04
CA CYS A 164 1.53 4.73 12.67
C CYS A 164 2.84 5.01 13.44
N GLY A 165 2.74 5.65 14.59
CA GLY A 165 3.89 6.07 15.41
C GLY A 165 4.54 7.38 14.96
N GLU A 166 3.95 8.10 14.01
CA GLU A 166 4.44 9.39 13.50
C GLU A 166 3.43 10.51 13.81
N ASP A 167 3.94 11.75 13.88
CA ASP A 167 3.09 12.93 14.01
C ASP A 167 2.44 13.24 12.66
N ALA A 168 1.13 13.06 12.58
CA ALA A 168 0.33 13.31 11.39
C ALA A 168 -0.37 14.67 11.46
N LYS A 169 -0.30 15.46 10.40
CA LYS A 169 -1.21 16.58 10.19
C LYS A 169 -2.60 16.04 9.90
N PHE A 170 -3.56 16.32 10.78
CA PHE A 170 -4.91 15.81 10.70
C PHE A 170 -5.86 16.95 10.45
N THR A 171 -6.55 16.95 9.32
CA THR A 171 -7.48 18.01 8.91
C THR A 171 -8.87 17.43 8.71
N GLU A 172 -9.85 17.93 9.46
CA GLU A 172 -11.25 17.61 9.25
C GLU A 172 -11.94 18.76 8.52
N ILE A 173 -12.68 18.46 7.46
CA ILE A 173 -13.44 19.41 6.67
C ILE A 173 -14.90 18.97 6.67
N LYS A 174 -15.78 19.77 7.27
CA LYS A 174 -17.21 19.56 7.21
C LYS A 174 -17.82 20.55 6.22
N VAL A 175 -18.60 20.03 5.28
CA VAL A 175 -19.30 20.85 4.28
C VAL A 175 -20.80 20.59 4.42
N SER A 176 -21.56 21.66 4.58
CA SER A 176 -23.02 21.59 4.66
C SER A 176 -23.64 22.39 3.51
N ALA A 177 -24.56 21.78 2.77
CA ALA A 177 -25.30 22.44 1.69
C ALA A 177 -26.69 21.81 1.52
N ASN A 178 -27.73 22.65 1.45
CA ASN A 178 -29.10 22.21 1.18
C ASN A 178 -29.61 21.09 2.12
N GLY A 179 -29.22 21.13 3.40
CA GLY A 179 -29.58 20.13 4.40
C GLY A 179 -28.84 18.79 4.26
N LYS A 180 -27.83 18.71 3.41
CA LYS A 180 -26.90 17.58 3.31
C LYS A 180 -25.55 17.96 3.90
N GLU A 181 -24.90 17.00 4.52
CA GLU A 181 -23.54 17.14 5.07
C GLU A 181 -22.59 16.20 4.32
N ALA A 182 -21.34 16.61 4.20
CA ALA A 182 -20.24 15.79 3.77
C ALA A 182 -19.03 16.03 4.66
N PHE A 183 -18.33 14.97 4.97
CA PHE A 183 -17.10 15.00 5.77
C PHE A 183 -15.93 14.51 4.92
N ILE A 184 -14.84 15.25 5.03
CA ILE A 184 -13.54 14.85 4.48
C ILE A 184 -12.55 14.93 5.64
N VAL A 185 -11.83 13.86 5.88
CA VAL A 185 -10.74 13.83 6.85
C VAL A 185 -9.46 13.49 6.09
N SER A 186 -8.42 14.24 6.33
CA SER A 186 -7.10 13.99 5.77
C SER A 186 -6.09 13.80 6.88
N ALA A 187 -5.25 12.78 6.77
CA ALA A 187 -4.11 12.54 7.63
C ALA A 187 -2.85 12.45 6.77
N LEU A 188 -1.91 13.36 7.00
CA LEU A 188 -0.65 13.46 6.27
C LEU A 188 0.51 13.21 7.22
N PHE A 189 1.37 12.26 6.92
CA PHE A 189 2.57 11.97 7.70
C PHE A 189 3.69 11.43 6.81
N GLU A 190 4.91 11.51 7.32
CA GLU A 190 6.08 10.91 6.68
C GLU A 190 6.55 9.71 7.51
N LYS A 191 6.91 8.63 6.82
CA LYS A 191 7.55 7.47 7.43
C LYS A 191 8.60 6.87 6.52
N ASN A 192 9.81 6.70 7.04
CA ASN A 192 10.95 6.15 6.29
C ASN A 192 11.23 6.91 4.97
N GLY A 193 11.08 8.24 4.95
CA GLY A 193 11.31 9.09 3.78
C GLY A 193 10.22 9.01 2.70
N VAL A 194 9.06 8.48 3.05
CA VAL A 194 7.88 8.38 2.17
C VAL A 194 6.72 9.14 2.80
N THR A 195 6.09 10.01 2.04
CA THR A 195 4.91 10.75 2.46
C THR A 195 3.65 9.91 2.21
N TYR A 196 2.80 9.84 3.22
CA TYR A 196 1.50 9.17 3.18
C TYR A 196 0.39 10.19 3.29
N ALA A 197 -0.56 10.13 2.35
CA ALA A 197 -1.79 10.91 2.37
C ALA A 197 -2.97 9.95 2.49
N CYS A 198 -3.57 9.91 3.66
CA CYS A 198 -4.75 9.09 3.94
C CYS A 198 -5.96 10.01 4.00
N THR A 199 -7.01 9.74 3.21
CA THR A 199 -8.20 10.58 3.15
C THR A 199 -9.45 9.72 3.34
N TYR A 200 -10.32 10.13 4.26
CA TYR A 200 -11.64 9.55 4.47
C TYR A 200 -12.71 10.53 3.98
N LYS A 201 -13.71 10.03 3.28
CA LYS A 201 -14.84 10.80 2.76
C LYS A 201 -16.14 10.08 3.04
N THR A 202 -17.15 10.81 3.50
CA THR A 202 -18.51 10.28 3.68
C THR A 202 -19.55 11.38 3.60
N SER A 203 -20.79 11.00 3.25
CA SER A 203 -21.96 11.87 3.29
C SER A 203 -22.81 11.66 4.55
N LYS A 204 -22.37 10.85 5.51
CA LYS A 204 -23.07 10.62 6.77
C LYS A 204 -22.79 11.73 7.78
N ALA A 205 -23.86 12.27 8.36
CA ALA A 205 -23.75 13.15 9.52
C ALA A 205 -23.13 12.41 10.71
N GLY A 206 -22.15 13.04 11.38
CA GLY A 206 -21.49 12.47 12.56
C GLY A 206 -20.52 11.33 12.20
N ALA A 207 -19.76 11.49 11.11
CA ALA A 207 -18.73 10.54 10.70
C ALA A 207 -17.81 10.16 11.88
N ASN A 208 -17.64 8.85 12.10
CA ASN A 208 -16.75 8.33 13.12
C ASN A 208 -15.33 8.18 12.53
N THR A 209 -14.43 9.07 12.91
CA THR A 209 -13.03 9.04 12.48
C THR A 209 -12.22 7.90 13.11
N GLY A 210 -12.71 7.28 14.17
CA GLY A 210 -12.01 6.19 14.87
C GLY A 210 -11.77 4.95 13.99
N ASP A 211 -12.73 4.60 13.13
CA ASP A 211 -12.54 3.51 12.16
C ASP A 211 -11.44 3.87 11.14
N PHE A 212 -11.43 5.11 10.65
CA PHE A 212 -10.40 5.61 9.75
C PHE A 212 -9.00 5.56 10.39
N GLU A 213 -8.85 6.07 11.62
CA GLU A 213 -7.59 6.04 12.36
C GLU A 213 -7.12 4.59 12.60
N SER A 214 -8.04 3.69 12.94
CA SER A 214 -7.73 2.27 13.11
C SER A 214 -7.25 1.63 11.81
N ILE A 215 -7.86 1.96 10.67
CA ILE A 215 -7.48 1.46 9.35
C ILE A 215 -6.08 1.99 8.98
N VAL A 216 -5.82 3.29 9.17
CA VAL A 216 -4.49 3.87 8.90
C VAL A 216 -3.43 3.20 9.78
N ASN A 217 -3.69 3.01 11.07
CA ASN A 217 -2.78 2.35 12.01
C ASN A 217 -2.56 0.85 11.70
N SER A 218 -3.37 0.25 10.85
CA SER A 218 -3.18 -1.16 10.41
C SER A 218 -2.18 -1.33 9.28
N ILE A 219 -1.65 -0.25 8.70
CA ILE A 219 -0.61 -0.29 7.67
C ILE A 219 0.66 -0.90 8.29
N SER A 220 1.18 -1.96 7.66
CA SER A 220 2.40 -2.63 8.10
C SER A 220 3.58 -2.12 7.29
N PHE A 221 4.32 -1.16 7.84
CA PHE A 221 5.50 -0.55 7.22
C PHE A 221 6.73 -1.48 7.28
N ARG A 222 7.71 -1.21 6.40
CA ARG A 222 8.96 -1.94 6.27
C ARG A 222 10.13 -1.07 6.69
#